data_c4480e82da610bcde302bd1a225c3a80
#
_entry.id   c4480e82da610bcde302bd1a225c3a80
#
_cell.length_a   1.000
_cell.length_b   1.000
_cell.length_c   1.000
_cell.angle_alpha   90.00
_cell.angle_beta   90.00
_cell.angle_gamma   90.00
#
_symmetry.space_group_name_H-M   'P 1'
#
loop_
_entity.id
_entity.type
_entity.pdbx_description
1 polymer ?
#
loop_
_entity_poly.entity_id
_entity_poly.type
_entity_poly.pdbx_seq_one_letter_code
_entity_poly.pdbx_strand_id
1 'polypeptide(L)'
;ILRPKIRETEKVYLQWSKQRKKRTGLQALYYSYLYQMGVFQKKPKRIPYEVREDIRRLDQRIAQIEFLQKQDISTLEQLQEFRHPLEEKMAQLLLERGQLYRSQPGCERIGKITEEMKQIRKDIRMSLRIEQYSVEMEQRMKRAKERMEQAEKNMQRKKEQIKESYVK
;
A
#
# COMPACT_ATOMS: atom_id res chain seq x y z
N ILE A 1 11.63 -18.26 -0.20
CA ILE A 1 10.95 -17.16 0.51
C ILE A 1 9.66 -16.74 -0.22
N LEU A 2 9.54 -16.90 -1.55
CA LEU A 2 8.34 -16.57 -2.35
C LEU A 2 7.24 -17.65 -2.30
N ARG A 3 7.58 -18.90 -2.01
CA ARG A 3 6.62 -20.03 -1.98
C ARG A 3 5.48 -19.88 -0.95
N PRO A 4 5.70 -19.39 0.29
CA PRO A 4 4.61 -19.21 1.24
C PRO A 4 3.62 -18.11 0.81
N LYS A 5 4.11 -16.99 0.26
CA LYS A 5 3.26 -15.89 -0.22
C LYS A 5 2.43 -16.27 -1.45
N ILE A 6 3.00 -17.06 -2.35
CA ILE A 6 2.29 -17.60 -3.52
C ILE A 6 1.15 -18.53 -3.09
N ARG A 7 1.37 -19.37 -2.07
CA ARG A 7 0.33 -20.24 -1.52
C ARG A 7 -0.79 -19.49 -0.81
N GLU A 8 -0.47 -18.36 -0.16
CA GLU A 8 -1.49 -17.49 0.44
C GLU A 8 -2.32 -16.79 -0.64
N THR A 9 -1.70 -16.31 -1.70
CA THR A 9 -2.41 -15.73 -2.85
C THR A 9 -3.26 -16.76 -3.59
N GLU A 10 -2.82 -18.01 -3.72
CA GLU A 10 -3.64 -19.11 -4.25
C GLU A 10 -4.86 -19.38 -3.39
N LYS A 11 -4.72 -19.41 -2.07
CA LYS A 11 -5.85 -19.59 -1.15
C LYS A 11 -6.86 -18.45 -1.25
N VAL A 12 -6.39 -17.22 -1.31
CA VAL A 12 -7.23 -16.04 -1.51
C VAL A 12 -7.94 -16.11 -2.86
N TYR A 13 -7.25 -16.51 -3.93
CA TYR A 13 -7.83 -16.69 -5.25
C TYR A 13 -8.95 -17.74 -5.25
N LEU A 14 -8.72 -18.92 -4.68
CA LEU A 14 -9.71 -19.99 -4.57
C LEU A 14 -10.93 -19.57 -3.74
N GLN A 15 -10.70 -18.83 -2.68
CA GLN A 15 -11.76 -18.28 -1.83
C GLN A 15 -12.59 -17.22 -2.56
N TRP A 16 -11.96 -16.37 -3.37
CA TRP A 16 -12.60 -15.32 -4.17
C TRP A 16 -13.28 -15.85 -5.43
N SER A 17 -12.73 -16.87 -6.07
CA SER A 17 -13.36 -17.52 -7.24
C SER A 17 -14.71 -18.14 -6.89
N LYS A 18 -14.87 -18.63 -5.66
CA LYS A 18 -16.14 -19.15 -5.16
C LYS A 18 -17.21 -18.07 -4.97
N GLN A 19 -16.83 -16.82 -4.74
CA GLN A 19 -17.78 -15.72 -4.49
C GLN A 19 -18.30 -15.02 -5.76
N ARG A 20 -17.85 -15.37 -6.96
CA ARG A 20 -18.26 -14.80 -8.27
C ARG A 20 -18.36 -13.26 -8.34
N LYS A 21 -17.72 -12.51 -7.43
CA LYS A 21 -17.73 -11.04 -7.48
C LYS A 21 -16.86 -10.57 -8.62
N LYS A 22 -17.39 -9.65 -9.47
CA LYS A 22 -16.59 -8.98 -10.50
C LYS A 22 -15.46 -8.21 -9.82
N ARG A 23 -14.23 -8.51 -10.19
CA ARG A 23 -13.04 -7.80 -9.72
C ARG A 23 -12.88 -6.53 -10.53
N THR A 24 -12.63 -5.41 -9.86
CA THR A 24 -12.49 -4.11 -10.50
C THR A 24 -11.19 -3.44 -10.06
N GLY A 25 -10.69 -2.53 -10.90
CA GLY A 25 -9.55 -1.68 -10.59
C GLY A 25 -8.26 -2.43 -10.29
N LEU A 26 -7.58 -2.05 -9.22
CA LEU A 26 -6.26 -2.54 -8.82
C LEU A 26 -6.21 -4.06 -8.60
N GLN A 27 -7.29 -4.62 -8.07
CA GLN A 27 -7.40 -6.07 -7.84
C GLN A 27 -7.41 -6.85 -9.16
N ALA A 28 -8.18 -6.38 -10.14
CA ALA A 28 -8.23 -7.02 -11.46
C ALA A 28 -6.85 -6.98 -12.15
N LEU A 29 -6.15 -5.85 -12.04
CA LEU A 29 -4.81 -5.68 -12.56
C LEU A 29 -3.82 -6.64 -11.89
N TYR A 30 -3.85 -6.72 -10.55
CA TYR A 30 -3.00 -7.62 -9.79
C TYR A 30 -3.19 -9.09 -10.18
N TYR A 31 -4.45 -9.55 -10.29
CA TYR A 31 -4.74 -10.91 -10.71
C TYR A 31 -4.36 -11.19 -12.17
N SER A 32 -4.51 -10.20 -13.04
CA SER A 32 -4.04 -10.29 -14.43
C SER A 32 -2.53 -10.56 -14.50
N TYR A 33 -1.74 -9.82 -13.72
CA TYR A 33 -0.30 -10.05 -13.61
C TYR A 33 0.03 -11.45 -13.06
N LEU A 34 -0.62 -11.87 -11.99
CA LEU A 34 -0.41 -13.21 -11.41
C LEU A 34 -0.75 -14.32 -12.42
N TYR A 35 -1.81 -14.14 -13.19
CA TYR A 35 -2.20 -15.09 -14.24
C TYR A 35 -1.18 -15.13 -15.38
N GLN A 36 -0.77 -13.98 -15.90
CA GLN A 36 0.25 -13.87 -16.96
C GLN A 36 1.59 -14.48 -16.55
N MET A 37 1.95 -14.35 -15.26
CA MET A 37 3.18 -14.94 -14.72
C MET A 37 3.07 -16.43 -14.44
N GLY A 38 1.90 -17.03 -14.64
CA GLY A 38 1.70 -18.46 -14.40
C GLY A 38 1.77 -18.88 -12.93
N VAL A 39 1.54 -17.95 -11.99
CA VAL A 39 1.53 -18.23 -10.54
C VAL A 39 0.47 -19.28 -10.20
N PHE A 40 -0.62 -19.31 -10.96
CA PHE A 40 -1.72 -20.29 -10.80
C PHE A 40 -1.46 -21.62 -11.55
N GLN A 41 -0.33 -21.77 -12.24
CA GLN A 41 0.03 -23.01 -12.89
C GLN A 41 0.65 -23.99 -11.89
N LYS A 42 0.45 -25.30 -12.11
CA LYS A 42 1.02 -26.38 -11.26
C LYS A 42 2.54 -26.29 -11.10
N LYS A 43 3.24 -25.73 -12.10
CA LYS A 43 4.69 -25.44 -12.06
C LYS A 43 4.90 -23.96 -12.42
N PRO A 44 4.93 -23.04 -11.44
CA PRO A 44 5.15 -21.64 -11.71
C PRO A 44 6.52 -21.42 -12.35
N LYS A 45 6.54 -20.67 -13.46
CA LYS A 45 7.80 -20.23 -14.09
C LYS A 45 8.55 -19.29 -13.15
N ARG A 46 9.88 -19.22 -13.28
CA ARG A 46 10.68 -18.22 -12.56
C ARG A 46 10.22 -16.82 -12.97
N ILE A 47 9.74 -16.08 -12.01
CA ILE A 47 9.30 -14.68 -12.22
C ILE A 47 10.53 -13.80 -12.42
N PRO A 48 10.64 -12.98 -13.48
CA PRO A 48 11.71 -12.02 -13.67
C PRO A 48 11.84 -11.08 -12.46
N TYR A 49 13.05 -10.60 -12.18
CA TYR A 49 13.33 -9.75 -11.01
C TYR A 49 12.49 -8.47 -11.01
N GLU A 50 12.37 -7.80 -12.16
CA GLU A 50 11.58 -6.58 -12.35
C GLU A 50 10.11 -6.78 -11.96
N VAL A 51 9.52 -7.85 -12.47
CA VAL A 51 8.12 -8.20 -12.16
C VAL A 51 7.91 -8.55 -10.68
N ARG A 52 8.92 -9.12 -10.02
CA ARG A 52 8.86 -9.37 -8.57
C ARG A 52 8.77 -8.10 -7.76
N GLU A 53 9.46 -7.06 -8.19
CA GLU A 53 9.43 -5.75 -7.53
C GLU A 53 8.05 -5.10 -7.68
N ASP A 54 7.47 -5.16 -8.87
CA ASP A 54 6.12 -4.65 -9.13
C ASP A 54 5.06 -5.38 -8.30
N ILE A 55 5.18 -6.70 -8.17
CA ILE A 55 4.28 -7.48 -7.29
C ILE A 55 4.44 -7.04 -5.84
N ARG A 56 5.67 -6.87 -5.35
CA ARG A 56 5.89 -6.37 -3.99
C ARG A 56 5.22 -5.02 -3.75
N ARG A 57 5.34 -4.11 -4.71
CA ARG A 57 4.70 -2.79 -4.62
C ARG A 57 3.18 -2.91 -4.58
N LEU A 58 2.61 -3.77 -5.42
CA LEU A 58 1.17 -4.05 -5.42
C LEU A 58 0.72 -4.68 -4.10
N ASP A 59 1.42 -5.70 -3.59
CA ASP A 59 1.12 -6.31 -2.29
C ASP A 59 1.15 -5.27 -1.16
N GLN A 60 2.13 -4.35 -1.18
CA GLN A 60 2.21 -3.27 -0.21
C GLN A 60 1.01 -2.31 -0.31
N ARG A 61 0.54 -2.00 -1.54
CA ARG A 61 -0.64 -1.13 -1.74
C ARG A 61 -1.93 -1.80 -1.26
N ILE A 62 -2.08 -3.07 -1.56
CA ILE A 62 -3.24 -3.84 -1.07
C ILE A 62 -3.26 -3.85 0.45
N ALA A 63 -2.13 -4.14 1.09
CA ALA A 63 -2.03 -4.12 2.55
C ALA A 63 -2.33 -2.74 3.17
N GLN A 64 -1.96 -1.65 2.49
CA GLN A 64 -2.30 -0.28 2.92
C GLN A 64 -3.81 -0.02 2.82
N ILE A 65 -4.44 -0.42 1.73
CA ILE A 65 -5.90 -0.28 1.54
C ILE A 65 -6.66 -1.11 2.58
N GLU A 66 -6.26 -2.36 2.80
CA GLU A 66 -6.86 -3.23 3.81
C GLU A 66 -6.72 -2.65 5.22
N PHE A 67 -5.57 -2.04 5.53
CA PHE A 67 -5.35 -1.35 6.81
C PHE A 67 -6.30 -0.16 6.98
N LEU A 68 -6.43 0.71 5.97
CA LEU A 68 -7.34 1.85 6.01
C LEU A 68 -8.80 1.42 6.16
N GLN A 69 -9.21 0.39 5.43
CA GLN A 69 -10.57 -0.16 5.52
C GLN A 69 -10.85 -0.78 6.88
N LYS A 70 -9.89 -1.48 7.47
CA LYS A 70 -10.02 -2.10 8.78
C LYS A 70 -10.17 -1.09 9.91
N GLN A 71 -9.50 0.06 9.79
CA GLN A 71 -9.52 1.13 10.78
C GLN A 71 -10.56 2.22 10.47
N ASP A 72 -11.31 2.08 9.36
CA ASP A 72 -12.30 3.04 8.88
C ASP A 72 -11.73 4.46 8.69
N ILE A 73 -10.49 4.53 8.17
CA ILE A 73 -9.76 5.78 7.95
C ILE A 73 -9.92 6.20 6.49
N SER A 74 -10.44 7.41 6.28
CA SER A 74 -10.69 7.97 4.95
C SER A 74 -9.84 9.21 4.63
N THR A 75 -9.35 9.94 5.65
CA THR A 75 -8.57 11.17 5.48
C THR A 75 -7.20 11.10 6.15
N LEU A 76 -6.30 12.01 5.75
CA LEU A 76 -4.97 12.09 6.37
C LEU A 76 -5.03 12.56 7.82
N GLU A 77 -5.96 13.45 8.14
CA GLU A 77 -6.18 13.92 9.50
C GLU A 77 -6.59 12.76 10.43
N GLN A 78 -7.56 11.94 9.99
CA GLN A 78 -7.96 10.73 10.73
C GLN A 78 -6.79 9.75 10.91
N LEU A 79 -5.91 9.62 9.91
CA LEU A 79 -4.73 8.77 10.00
C LEU A 79 -3.73 9.29 11.07
N GLN A 80 -3.57 10.60 11.17
CA GLN A 80 -2.73 11.24 12.19
C GLN A 80 -3.35 11.11 13.59
N GLU A 81 -4.64 11.34 13.71
CA GLU A 81 -5.41 11.14 14.95
C GLU A 81 -5.34 9.68 15.43
N PHE A 82 -5.41 8.72 14.52
CA PHE A 82 -5.22 7.30 14.84
C PHE A 82 -3.80 7.01 15.34
N ARG A 83 -2.78 7.64 14.77
CA ARG A 83 -1.38 7.40 15.11
C ARG A 83 -0.99 7.96 16.47
N HIS A 84 -1.46 9.16 16.82
CA HIS A 84 -1.08 9.88 18.04
C HIS A 84 -1.21 9.03 19.32
N PRO A 85 -2.37 8.43 19.64
CA PRO A 85 -2.53 7.60 20.83
C PRO A 85 -1.66 6.33 20.82
N LEU A 86 -1.32 5.81 19.62
CA LEU A 86 -0.41 4.66 19.50
C LEU A 86 1.03 5.04 19.86
N GLU A 87 1.47 6.24 19.47
CA GLU A 87 2.79 6.77 19.82
C GLU A 87 2.90 7.03 21.32
N GLU A 88 1.87 7.61 21.93
CA GLU A 88 1.82 7.80 23.39
C GLU A 88 1.83 6.47 24.14
N LYS A 89 1.00 5.52 23.74
CA LYS A 89 0.98 4.17 24.31
C LYS A 89 2.34 3.48 24.16
N MET A 90 3.00 3.66 23.04
CA MET A 90 4.33 3.12 22.81
C MET A 90 5.36 3.69 23.77
N ALA A 91 5.32 4.99 24.05
CA ALA A 91 6.20 5.65 25.03
C ALA A 91 5.95 5.12 26.45
N GLN A 92 4.68 4.97 26.84
CA GLN A 92 4.31 4.40 28.15
C GLN A 92 4.81 2.96 28.32
N LEU A 93 4.61 2.10 27.31
CA LEU A 93 5.07 0.71 27.34
C LEU A 93 6.59 0.60 27.36
N LEU A 94 7.32 1.54 26.74
CA LEU A 94 8.78 1.61 26.84
C LEU A 94 9.24 1.90 28.26
N LEU A 95 8.60 2.85 28.94
CA LEU A 95 8.89 3.19 30.33
C LEU A 95 8.58 2.02 31.28
N GLU A 96 7.37 1.44 31.14
CA GLU A 96 6.94 0.28 31.93
C GLU A 96 7.92 -0.90 31.78
N ARG A 97 8.28 -1.22 30.55
CA ARG A 97 9.23 -2.28 30.25
C ARG A 97 10.60 -2.02 30.87
N GLY A 98 11.09 -0.76 30.80
CA GLY A 98 12.36 -0.34 31.40
C GLY A 98 12.35 -0.47 32.91
N GLN A 99 11.23 -0.17 33.57
CA GLN A 99 11.07 -0.35 35.01
C GLN A 99 11.05 -1.84 35.41
N LEU A 100 10.30 -2.66 34.66
CA LEU A 100 10.22 -4.11 34.92
C LEU A 100 11.56 -4.82 34.73
N TYR A 101 12.37 -4.42 33.75
CA TYR A 101 13.73 -4.98 33.63
C TYR A 101 14.63 -4.69 34.81
N ARG A 102 14.42 -3.56 35.53
CA ARG A 102 15.20 -3.20 36.71
C ARG A 102 14.67 -3.87 37.99
N SER A 103 13.35 -4.00 38.10
CA SER A 103 12.69 -4.49 39.34
C SER A 103 12.45 -6.00 39.33
N GLN A 104 12.04 -6.56 38.19
CA GLN A 104 11.64 -7.98 38.07
C GLN A 104 12.09 -8.56 36.72
N PRO A 105 13.40 -8.79 36.53
CA PRO A 105 13.90 -9.36 35.28
C PRO A 105 13.35 -10.77 35.07
N GLY A 106 12.79 -11.01 33.87
CA GLY A 106 12.21 -12.32 33.50
C GLY A 106 10.71 -12.48 33.77
N CYS A 107 10.03 -11.44 34.25
CA CYS A 107 8.59 -11.49 34.46
C CYS A 107 7.83 -11.65 33.12
N GLU A 108 6.76 -12.47 33.13
CA GLU A 108 5.92 -12.74 31.95
C GLU A 108 5.32 -11.47 31.32
N ARG A 109 5.11 -10.43 32.13
CA ARG A 109 4.62 -9.13 31.69
C ARG A 109 5.54 -8.48 30.65
N ILE A 110 6.86 -8.66 30.76
CA ILE A 110 7.84 -8.15 29.78
C ILE A 110 7.61 -8.74 28.39
N GLY A 111 7.27 -10.03 28.34
CA GLY A 111 6.92 -10.71 27.08
C GLY A 111 5.67 -10.12 26.44
N LYS A 112 4.61 -9.93 27.24
CA LYS A 112 3.34 -9.33 26.79
C LYS A 112 3.54 -7.91 26.27
N ILE A 113 4.26 -7.06 27.01
CA ILE A 113 4.60 -5.70 26.58
C ILE A 113 5.38 -5.72 25.26
N THR A 114 6.32 -6.65 25.11
CA THR A 114 7.13 -6.75 23.89
C THR A 114 6.28 -7.07 22.67
N GLU A 115 5.30 -7.98 22.79
CA GLU A 115 4.38 -8.29 21.69
C GLU A 115 3.41 -7.13 21.39
N GLU A 116 2.88 -6.46 22.42
CA GLU A 116 2.07 -5.26 22.27
C GLU A 116 2.84 -4.15 21.51
N MET A 117 4.07 -3.87 21.94
CA MET A 117 4.94 -2.90 21.28
C MET A 117 5.24 -3.27 19.83
N LYS A 118 5.40 -4.54 19.53
CA LYS A 118 5.64 -5.03 18.16
C LYS A 118 4.44 -4.76 17.25
N GLN A 119 3.24 -4.98 17.76
CA GLN A 119 2.01 -4.69 17.01
C GLN A 119 1.85 -3.17 16.80
N ILE A 120 1.98 -2.37 17.84
CA ILE A 120 1.90 -0.90 17.76
C ILE A 120 2.92 -0.34 16.75
N ARG A 121 4.16 -0.81 16.79
CA ARG A 121 5.19 -0.41 15.82
C ARG A 121 4.81 -0.75 14.38
N LYS A 122 4.15 -1.87 14.16
CA LYS A 122 3.69 -2.27 12.84
C LYS A 122 2.62 -1.29 12.33
N ASP A 123 1.69 -0.91 13.18
CA ASP A 123 0.59 -0.01 12.83
C ASP A 123 1.10 1.43 12.60
N ILE A 124 1.98 1.93 13.45
CA ILE A 124 2.66 3.23 13.25
C ILE A 124 3.45 3.25 11.94
N ARG A 125 4.24 2.21 11.64
CA ARG A 125 4.99 2.12 10.37
C ARG A 125 4.08 2.07 9.15
N MET A 126 2.93 1.38 9.27
CA MET A 126 1.95 1.33 8.19
C MET A 126 1.36 2.72 7.93
N SER A 127 0.94 3.42 8.98
CA SER A 127 0.43 4.79 8.94
C SER A 127 1.43 5.76 8.28
N LEU A 128 2.69 5.76 8.71
CA LEU A 128 3.73 6.61 8.13
C LEU A 128 3.97 6.32 6.63
N ARG A 129 3.95 5.07 6.22
CA ARG A 129 4.11 4.70 4.80
C ARG A 129 2.93 5.17 3.95
N ILE A 130 1.71 5.11 4.48
CA ILE A 130 0.51 5.60 3.80
C ILE A 130 0.61 7.11 3.63
N GLU A 131 0.98 7.85 4.67
CA GLU A 131 1.15 9.29 4.63
C GLU A 131 2.19 9.72 3.58
N GLN A 132 3.39 9.14 3.60
CA GLN A 132 4.43 9.40 2.62
C GLN A 132 3.95 9.15 1.18
N TYR A 133 3.24 8.05 0.98
CA TYR A 133 2.73 7.72 -0.35
C TYR A 133 1.63 8.65 -0.83
N SER A 134 0.77 9.10 0.05
CA SER A 134 -0.29 10.07 -0.29
C SER A 134 0.31 11.37 -0.82
N VAL A 135 1.35 11.89 -0.16
CA VAL A 135 2.08 13.09 -0.61
C VAL A 135 2.71 12.87 -2.00
N GLU A 136 3.35 11.72 -2.22
CA GLU A 136 3.92 11.40 -3.54
C GLU A 136 2.84 11.31 -4.63
N MET A 137 1.70 10.70 -4.32
CA MET A 137 0.58 10.57 -5.27
C MET A 137 0.00 11.93 -5.64
N GLU A 138 -0.21 12.81 -4.67
CA GLU A 138 -0.69 14.18 -4.92
C GLU A 138 0.26 14.95 -5.84
N GLN A 139 1.56 14.87 -5.57
CA GLN A 139 2.58 15.50 -6.42
C GLN A 139 2.56 14.94 -7.85
N ARG A 140 2.43 13.62 -8.00
CA ARG A 140 2.35 12.97 -9.32
C ARG A 140 1.07 13.40 -10.06
N MET A 141 -0.06 13.44 -9.37
CA MET A 141 -1.32 13.90 -9.95
C MET A 141 -1.25 15.36 -10.41
N LYS A 142 -0.66 16.24 -9.58
CA LYS A 142 -0.45 17.64 -9.94
C LYS A 142 0.40 17.77 -11.20
N ARG A 143 1.55 17.11 -11.25
CA ARG A 143 2.43 17.09 -12.44
C ARG A 143 1.72 16.51 -13.68
N ALA A 144 0.88 15.49 -13.51
CA ALA A 144 0.13 14.92 -14.61
C ALA A 144 -0.92 15.90 -15.15
N LYS A 145 -1.65 16.59 -14.29
CA LYS A 145 -2.61 17.66 -14.67
C LYS A 145 -1.91 18.78 -15.42
N GLU A 146 -0.80 19.28 -14.90
CA GLU A 146 0.00 20.34 -15.54
C GLU A 146 0.46 19.94 -16.95
N ARG A 147 0.91 18.69 -17.13
CA ARG A 147 1.28 18.17 -18.46
C ARG A 147 0.09 18.06 -19.41
N MET A 148 -1.06 17.62 -18.92
CA MET A 148 -2.28 17.55 -19.73
C MET A 148 -2.72 18.94 -20.18
N GLU A 149 -2.77 19.91 -19.28
CA GLU A 149 -3.12 21.31 -19.60
C GLU A 149 -2.14 21.93 -20.61
N GLN A 150 -0.84 21.66 -20.47
CA GLN A 150 0.16 22.09 -21.44
C GLN A 150 -0.02 21.43 -22.81
N ALA A 151 -0.33 20.13 -22.84
CA ALA A 151 -0.61 19.42 -24.08
C ALA A 151 -1.85 19.94 -24.78
N GLU A 152 -2.92 20.24 -24.04
CA GLU A 152 -4.12 20.84 -24.57
C GLU A 152 -3.88 22.24 -25.16
N LYS A 153 -3.17 23.11 -24.43
CA LYS A 153 -2.77 24.43 -24.92
C LYS A 153 -1.93 24.36 -26.21
N ASN A 154 -1.00 23.42 -26.26
CA ASN A 154 -0.19 23.21 -27.46
C ASN A 154 -1.03 22.67 -28.63
N MET A 155 -1.99 21.81 -28.38
CA MET A 155 -2.92 21.34 -29.41
C MET A 155 -3.83 22.46 -29.93
N GLN A 156 -4.31 23.33 -29.07
CA GLN A 156 -5.10 24.51 -29.46
C GLN A 156 -4.28 25.45 -30.35
N ARG A 157 -3.05 25.81 -29.92
CA ARG A 157 -2.14 26.66 -30.73
C ARG A 157 -1.85 26.06 -32.11
N LYS A 158 -1.62 24.74 -32.20
CA LYS A 158 -1.42 24.07 -33.50
C LYS A 158 -2.68 24.16 -34.36
N LYS A 159 -3.87 23.98 -33.79
CA LYS A 159 -5.15 24.10 -34.55
C LYS A 159 -5.37 25.52 -35.04
N GLU A 160 -5.01 26.54 -34.28
CA GLU A 160 -5.09 27.96 -34.71
C GLU A 160 -4.12 28.26 -35.82
N GLN A 161 -2.85 27.83 -35.73
CA GLN A 161 -1.86 27.98 -36.79
C GLN A 161 -2.28 27.28 -38.11
N ILE A 162 -2.86 26.11 -37.99
CA ILE A 162 -3.40 25.40 -39.18
C ILE A 162 -4.55 26.21 -39.79
N LYS A 163 -5.49 26.73 -39.00
CA LYS A 163 -6.58 27.57 -39.54
C LYS A 163 -6.06 28.82 -40.21
N GLU A 164 -5.10 29.51 -39.63
CA GLU A 164 -4.48 30.70 -40.25
C GLU A 164 -3.74 30.38 -41.55
N SER A 165 -3.18 29.19 -41.68
CA SER A 165 -2.50 28.78 -42.93
C SER A 165 -3.47 28.46 -44.09
N TYR A 166 -4.73 28.15 -43.79
CA TYR A 166 -5.78 27.90 -44.81
C TYR A 166 -6.55 29.17 -45.23
N VAL A 167 -6.37 30.27 -44.55
CA VAL A 167 -7.06 31.56 -44.80
C VAL A 167 -6.19 32.49 -45.68
N LYS A 168 -4.91 32.15 -45.87
CA LYS A 168 -4.00 32.82 -46.84
C LYS A 168 -3.99 32.10 -48.18
#